data_fc6e71383431ff42fc320393fbf9caa5
#
_entry.id   fc6e71383431ff42fc320393fbf9caa5
#
_cell.length_a   1.000
_cell.length_b   1.000
_cell.length_c   1.000
_cell.angle_alpha   90.00
_cell.angle_beta   90.00
_cell.angle_gamma   90.00
#
_symmetry.space_group_name_H-M   'P 1'
#
loop_
_entity.id
_entity.type
_entity.pdbx_description
1 polymer ?
#
loop_
_entity_poly.entity_id
_entity_poly.type
_entity_poly.pdbx_seq_one_letter_code
_entity_poly.pdbx_strand_id
1 'polypeptide(L)'
;IHKGFNDKLFCSISKMDLLNFNMKTIFSQKHKLRNSQTELYGGQLVRPFECPERMDYIISSIEDKKVGEISEPSFCDTDIITKIHDQNYIFFLERAWGDWVKSGFKGEAIPSVWPSRSMPSKEIPTFIEGELGYYCLASETSISKGTFEAAISSASVALTGAKIVSETSNAIFSLSRPPGHHASKNQYGGYCFINNAAISAQYFLDNGAKRVAILDVDFHHGNGTQDIFYDRSDVMFLSLHGDPKDAFPHFLGYENETGAGDGDGYNFNFPMPPNTSYGSWSSALNEATKKIAEFRADALILSLGVDTFKNDPISFFKLNSEDFIDMGKRIKGIKLPTLFV
;
A
#
# COMPACT_ATOMS: atom_id res chain seq x y z
N ILE A 1 -3.56 26.43 2.47
CA ILE A 1 -4.11 25.89 1.20
C ILE A 1 -5.04 24.67 1.45
N HIS A 2 -5.33 24.28 2.71
CA HIS A 2 -6.09 23.05 3.05
C HIS A 2 -7.56 23.25 3.48
N LYS A 3 -8.15 24.45 3.35
CA LYS A 3 -9.56 24.69 3.74
C LYS A 3 -10.62 24.37 2.67
N GLY A 4 -10.23 23.94 1.47
CA GLY A 4 -11.15 23.69 0.35
C GLY A 4 -11.56 22.23 0.16
N PHE A 5 -11.00 21.28 0.92
CA PHE A 5 -11.17 19.84 0.65
C PHE A 5 -12.47 19.24 1.22
N ASN A 6 -13.10 19.89 2.20
CA ASN A 6 -14.16 19.26 3.00
C ASN A 6 -15.60 19.42 2.50
N ASP A 7 -15.94 20.42 1.66
CA ASP A 7 -17.35 20.76 1.49
C ASP A 7 -18.03 20.26 0.20
N LYS A 8 -17.29 19.70 -0.75
CA LYS A 8 -17.88 19.27 -2.03
C LYS A 8 -17.79 17.78 -2.35
N LEU A 9 -17.04 16.98 -1.59
CA LEU A 9 -16.77 15.58 -1.94
C LEU A 9 -17.97 14.65 -1.73
N PHE A 10 -18.98 15.03 -0.94
CA PHE A 10 -20.08 14.14 -0.52
C PHE A 10 -21.47 14.69 -0.72
N CYS A 11 -21.64 15.76 -1.46
CA CYS A 11 -22.94 16.44 -1.54
C CYS A 11 -23.97 15.80 -2.50
N SER A 12 -23.60 14.74 -3.25
CA SER A 12 -24.49 14.13 -4.27
C SER A 12 -25.00 12.73 -3.96
N ILE A 13 -24.64 12.14 -2.82
CA ILE A 13 -25.23 10.86 -2.42
C ILE A 13 -26.62 11.13 -1.85
N SER A 14 -27.67 10.66 -2.51
CA SER A 14 -29.03 10.79 -2.02
C SER A 14 -29.17 10.15 -0.64
N LYS A 15 -30.00 10.75 0.25
CA LYS A 15 -30.26 10.22 1.60
C LYS A 15 -30.76 8.76 1.62
N MET A 16 -31.21 8.23 0.50
CA MET A 16 -31.73 6.87 0.39
C MET A 16 -30.65 5.80 0.25
N ASP A 17 -29.46 6.14 -0.28
CA ASP A 17 -28.37 5.18 -0.49
C ASP A 17 -27.49 4.97 0.77
N LEU A 18 -27.62 5.84 1.77
CA LEU A 18 -26.84 5.80 3.02
C LEU A 18 -27.41 4.84 4.09
N LEU A 19 -28.61 4.30 3.91
CA LEU A 19 -29.34 3.61 4.97
C LEU A 19 -28.84 2.21 5.33
N ASN A 20 -27.86 1.63 4.62
CA ASN A 20 -27.33 0.27 4.89
C ASN A 20 -25.82 0.11 4.64
N PHE A 21 -25.02 1.16 4.72
CA PHE A 21 -23.56 1.00 4.68
C PHE A 21 -23.08 0.67 6.10
N ASN A 22 -22.64 -0.57 6.30
CA ASN A 22 -22.02 -1.01 7.55
C ASN A 22 -20.72 -1.74 7.24
N MET A 23 -19.70 -0.97 6.83
CA MET A 23 -18.37 -1.50 6.62
C MET A 23 -17.50 -1.21 7.84
N LYS A 24 -17.12 -2.28 8.55
CA LYS A 24 -16.25 -2.15 9.72
C LYS A 24 -14.86 -1.66 9.28
N THR A 25 -14.33 -0.71 10.05
CA THR A 25 -12.99 -0.15 9.88
C THR A 25 -12.10 -0.57 11.03
N ILE A 26 -10.93 -1.12 10.71
CA ILE A 26 -9.87 -1.39 11.69
C ILE A 26 -8.86 -0.24 11.62
N PHE A 27 -8.54 0.35 12.76
CA PHE A 27 -7.66 1.51 12.84
C PHE A 27 -6.90 1.54 14.16
N SER A 28 -5.66 2.04 14.16
CA SER A 28 -4.89 2.25 15.38
C SER A 28 -4.27 3.63 15.48
N GLN A 29 -4.39 4.28 16.64
CA GLN A 29 -3.73 5.55 16.93
C GLN A 29 -2.19 5.45 16.93
N LYS A 30 -1.62 4.24 16.99
CA LYS A 30 -0.16 4.02 16.91
C LYS A 30 0.44 4.44 15.55
N HIS A 31 -0.38 4.65 14.52
CA HIS A 31 0.08 5.23 13.25
C HIS A 31 0.82 6.56 13.46
N LYS A 32 0.48 7.34 14.51
CA LYS A 32 1.11 8.63 14.87
C LYS A 32 2.56 8.49 15.31
N LEU A 33 3.01 7.29 15.66
CA LEU A 33 4.42 7.02 15.97
C LEU A 33 5.32 7.20 14.74
N ARG A 34 4.78 7.00 13.53
CA ARG A 34 5.44 7.40 12.28
C ARG A 34 5.09 8.85 11.97
N ASN A 35 6.00 9.77 12.27
CA ASN A 35 5.82 11.20 12.07
C ASN A 35 7.11 11.83 11.56
N SER A 36 7.48 11.51 10.31
CA SER A 36 8.60 12.12 9.62
C SER A 36 8.43 13.62 9.51
N GLN A 37 9.53 14.33 9.66
CA GLN A 37 9.57 15.79 9.59
C GLN A 37 10.07 16.27 8.23
N THR A 38 10.82 15.41 7.52
CA THR A 38 11.46 15.75 6.26
C THR A 38 11.29 14.65 5.22
N GLU A 39 11.13 15.08 3.98
CA GLU A 39 11.11 14.25 2.78
C GLU A 39 11.97 14.92 1.72
N LEU A 40 12.79 14.14 1.01
CA LEU A 40 13.57 14.65 -0.13
C LEU A 40 12.69 14.60 -1.39
N TYR A 41 12.24 15.75 -1.86
CA TYR A 41 11.42 15.87 -3.06
C TYR A 41 11.94 16.99 -3.96
N GLY A 42 12.14 16.70 -5.25
CA GLY A 42 12.61 17.68 -6.21
C GLY A 42 13.96 18.34 -5.84
N GLY A 43 14.84 17.63 -5.11
CA GLY A 43 16.13 18.16 -4.64
C GLY A 43 16.04 19.06 -3.40
N GLN A 44 14.88 19.11 -2.77
CA GLN A 44 14.65 19.92 -1.56
C GLN A 44 14.12 19.05 -0.42
N LEU A 45 14.46 19.41 0.82
CA LEU A 45 13.82 18.84 1.99
C LEU A 45 12.50 19.59 2.22
N VAL A 46 11.40 18.85 2.09
CA VAL A 46 10.03 19.37 2.27
C VAL A 46 9.35 18.67 3.44
N ARG A 47 8.18 19.17 3.86
CA ARG A 47 7.30 18.42 4.76
C ARG A 47 6.74 17.21 4.02
N PRO A 48 6.74 16.01 4.62
CA PRO A 48 6.24 14.81 3.99
C PRO A 48 4.78 14.92 3.51
N PHE A 49 4.51 14.45 2.30
CA PHE A 49 3.14 14.34 1.78
C PHE A 49 2.35 13.29 2.56
N GLU A 50 3.01 12.18 2.92
CA GLU A 50 2.46 11.14 3.76
C GLU A 50 2.65 11.53 5.24
N CYS A 51 1.60 12.01 5.89
CA CYS A 51 1.63 12.54 7.25
C CYS A 51 0.45 12.03 8.10
N PRO A 52 0.59 12.03 9.46
CA PRO A 52 -0.45 11.52 10.37
C PRO A 52 -1.83 12.17 10.20
N GLU A 53 -1.88 13.45 9.86
CA GLU A 53 -3.11 14.22 9.73
C GLU A 53 -4.04 13.70 8.64
N ARG A 54 -3.52 12.98 7.63
CA ARG A 54 -4.34 12.30 6.62
C ARG A 54 -5.34 11.33 7.26
N MET A 55 -4.90 10.59 8.28
CA MET A 55 -5.75 9.65 9.00
C MET A 55 -6.84 10.36 9.81
N ASP A 56 -6.53 11.49 10.41
CA ASP A 56 -7.51 12.27 11.17
C ASP A 56 -8.68 12.72 10.26
N TYR A 57 -8.39 13.15 9.01
CA TYR A 57 -9.43 13.50 8.03
C TYR A 57 -10.27 12.29 7.60
N ILE A 58 -9.64 11.12 7.37
CA ILE A 58 -10.36 9.91 6.97
C ILE A 58 -11.26 9.43 8.10
N ILE A 59 -10.76 9.35 9.33
CA ILE A 59 -11.54 8.91 10.50
C ILE A 59 -12.71 9.84 10.75
N SER A 60 -12.49 11.16 10.77
CA SER A 60 -13.59 12.13 10.91
C SER A 60 -14.67 11.92 9.85
N SER A 61 -14.27 11.67 8.60
CA SER A 61 -15.22 11.42 7.51
C SER A 61 -16.01 10.12 7.69
N ILE A 62 -15.38 9.06 8.19
CA ILE A 62 -16.02 7.76 8.48
C ILE A 62 -17.08 7.95 9.60
N GLU A 63 -16.71 8.67 10.66
CA GLU A 63 -17.59 8.96 11.79
C GLU A 63 -18.77 9.86 11.38
N ASP A 64 -18.51 10.98 10.70
CA ASP A 64 -19.53 11.92 10.25
C ASP A 64 -20.54 11.29 9.30
N LYS A 65 -20.08 10.40 8.42
CA LYS A 65 -20.93 9.69 7.45
C LYS A 65 -21.52 8.40 7.97
N LYS A 66 -21.14 7.99 9.19
CA LYS A 66 -21.62 6.73 9.82
C LYS A 66 -21.40 5.52 8.91
N VAL A 67 -20.22 5.42 8.33
CA VAL A 67 -19.87 4.36 7.37
C VAL A 67 -19.89 2.98 8.03
N GLY A 68 -19.54 2.88 9.32
CA GLY A 68 -19.55 1.65 10.11
C GLY A 68 -18.83 1.83 11.43
N GLU A 69 -18.67 0.73 12.15
CA GLU A 69 -17.92 0.67 13.41
C GLU A 69 -16.42 0.83 13.15
N ILE A 70 -15.75 1.62 13.97
CA ILE A 70 -14.29 1.71 14.04
C ILE A 70 -13.81 0.92 15.25
N SER A 71 -12.83 0.03 15.07
CA SER A 71 -12.26 -0.74 16.17
C SER A 71 -10.73 -0.84 16.06
N GLU A 72 -10.08 -0.97 17.22
CA GLU A 72 -8.63 -1.21 17.32
C GLU A 72 -8.27 -2.61 16.78
N PRO A 73 -7.03 -2.79 16.26
CA PRO A 73 -6.55 -4.11 15.89
C PRO A 73 -6.43 -5.02 17.11
N SER A 74 -6.80 -6.28 16.94
CA SER A 74 -6.79 -7.30 17.98
C SER A 74 -5.88 -8.48 17.68
N PHE A 75 -5.24 -8.50 16.51
CA PHE A 75 -4.43 -9.62 16.04
C PHE A 75 -3.17 -9.12 15.33
N CYS A 76 -2.06 -9.72 15.66
CA CYS A 76 -0.80 -9.56 14.94
C CYS A 76 -0.07 -10.91 14.96
N ASP A 77 0.43 -11.34 13.84
CA ASP A 77 1.20 -12.56 13.69
C ASP A 77 2.53 -12.24 13.00
N THR A 78 3.60 -12.28 13.79
CA THR A 78 4.95 -11.99 13.32
C THR A 78 5.48 -13.07 12.38
N ASP A 79 5.01 -14.31 12.50
CA ASP A 79 5.42 -15.41 11.62
C ASP A 79 4.92 -15.20 10.19
N ILE A 80 3.72 -14.63 10.03
CA ILE A 80 3.20 -14.25 8.71
C ILE A 80 4.05 -13.13 8.10
N ILE A 81 4.46 -12.16 8.91
CA ILE A 81 5.33 -11.07 8.42
C ILE A 81 6.64 -11.66 7.88
N THR A 82 7.26 -12.61 8.59
CA THR A 82 8.52 -13.23 8.18
C THR A 82 8.38 -14.30 7.08
N LYS A 83 7.16 -14.76 6.76
CA LYS A 83 6.90 -15.54 5.54
C LYS A 83 6.93 -14.68 4.28
N ILE A 84 6.68 -13.39 4.41
CA ILE A 84 6.64 -12.43 3.30
C ILE A 84 7.95 -11.64 3.20
N HIS A 85 8.47 -11.19 4.32
CA HIS A 85 9.67 -10.38 4.39
C HIS A 85 10.84 -11.17 4.98
N ASP A 86 12.04 -10.93 4.47
CA ASP A 86 13.26 -11.53 5.00
C ASP A 86 13.44 -11.19 6.49
N GLN A 87 13.77 -12.20 7.29
CA GLN A 87 13.97 -12.01 8.73
C GLN A 87 15.06 -10.98 9.04
N ASN A 88 16.14 -10.94 8.25
CA ASN A 88 17.19 -9.95 8.42
C ASN A 88 16.70 -8.52 8.15
N TYR A 89 15.79 -8.36 7.18
CA TYR A 89 15.16 -7.08 6.89
C TYR A 89 14.27 -6.59 8.05
N ILE A 90 13.45 -7.48 8.61
CA ILE A 90 12.60 -7.13 9.77
C ILE A 90 13.47 -6.78 10.98
N PHE A 91 14.53 -7.55 11.23
CA PHE A 91 15.50 -7.24 12.29
C PHE A 91 16.22 -5.90 12.05
N PHE A 92 16.57 -5.59 10.79
CA PHE A 92 17.12 -4.27 10.44
C PHE A 92 16.12 -3.15 10.77
N LEU A 93 14.85 -3.25 10.35
CA LEU A 93 13.85 -2.22 10.62
C LEU A 93 13.67 -1.95 12.12
N GLU A 94 13.70 -3.00 12.94
CA GLU A 94 13.54 -2.90 14.40
C GLU A 94 14.65 -2.08 15.05
N ARG A 95 15.91 -2.27 14.63
CA ARG A 95 17.07 -1.64 15.25
C ARG A 95 17.58 -0.37 14.55
N ALA A 96 17.17 -0.15 13.30
CA ALA A 96 17.76 0.88 12.42
C ALA A 96 17.81 2.26 13.05
N TRP A 97 16.73 2.72 13.67
CA TRP A 97 16.74 4.01 14.36
C TRP A 97 17.70 4.06 15.55
N GLY A 98 17.74 3.00 16.36
CA GLY A 98 18.66 2.89 17.50
C GLY A 98 20.12 2.94 17.06
N ASP A 99 20.49 2.21 16.03
CA ASP A 99 21.83 2.15 15.48
C ASP A 99 22.23 3.48 14.81
N TRP A 100 21.29 4.14 14.14
CA TRP A 100 21.50 5.47 13.59
C TRP A 100 21.88 6.49 14.66
N VAL A 101 21.11 6.56 15.72
CA VAL A 101 21.37 7.46 16.86
C VAL A 101 22.68 7.11 17.57
N LYS A 102 22.93 5.82 17.80
CA LYS A 102 24.16 5.31 18.44
C LYS A 102 25.42 5.65 17.64
N SER A 103 25.31 5.70 16.32
CA SER A 103 26.41 6.09 15.42
C SER A 103 26.68 7.60 15.41
N GLY A 104 25.93 8.40 16.18
CA GLY A 104 26.12 9.84 16.35
C GLY A 104 25.47 10.69 15.26
N PHE A 105 24.70 10.09 14.36
CA PHE A 105 23.95 10.82 13.35
C PHE A 105 22.82 11.64 13.97
N LYS A 106 22.50 12.76 13.33
CA LYS A 106 21.41 13.67 13.72
C LYS A 106 20.39 13.74 12.59
N GLY A 107 19.15 14.02 12.97
CA GLY A 107 18.05 14.03 12.00
C GLY A 107 17.52 12.62 11.69
N GLU A 108 16.68 12.51 10.71
CA GLU A 108 16.09 11.26 10.28
C GLU A 108 17.07 10.42 9.47
N ALA A 109 16.96 9.10 9.56
CA ALA A 109 17.83 8.18 8.84
C ALA A 109 17.38 8.09 7.38
N ILE A 110 18.16 8.72 6.50
CA ILE A 110 17.99 8.73 5.05
C ILE A 110 19.30 8.21 4.46
N PRO A 111 19.26 7.19 3.57
CA PRO A 111 20.48 6.69 2.95
C PRO A 111 21.12 7.72 2.02
N SER A 112 22.45 7.68 1.94
CA SER A 112 23.25 8.54 1.05
C SER A 112 23.84 7.78 -0.14
N VAL A 113 23.81 6.43 -0.10
CA VAL A 113 24.39 5.56 -1.14
C VAL A 113 23.57 4.29 -1.26
N TRP A 114 23.43 3.80 -2.48
CA TRP A 114 22.73 2.57 -2.82
C TRP A 114 23.59 1.62 -3.65
N PRO A 115 23.30 0.31 -3.66
CA PRO A 115 23.81 -0.57 -4.69
C PRO A 115 23.51 -0.02 -6.09
N SER A 116 24.42 -0.22 -7.01
CA SER A 116 24.28 0.24 -8.39
C SER A 116 24.81 -0.82 -9.38
N ARG A 117 24.66 -0.58 -10.68
CA ARG A 117 25.17 -1.51 -11.70
C ARG A 117 26.66 -1.80 -11.60
N SER A 118 27.45 -0.82 -11.14
CA SER A 118 28.90 -0.97 -10.92
C SER A 118 29.25 -1.38 -9.49
N MET A 119 28.31 -1.33 -8.56
CA MET A 119 28.44 -1.73 -7.15
C MET A 119 27.25 -2.64 -6.78
N PRO A 120 27.17 -3.87 -7.32
CA PRO A 120 26.07 -4.76 -6.99
C PRO A 120 26.15 -5.19 -5.52
N SER A 121 24.98 -5.35 -4.87
CA SER A 121 24.90 -5.80 -3.48
C SER A 121 25.19 -7.30 -3.39
N LYS A 122 26.44 -7.66 -3.10
CA LYS A 122 26.86 -9.04 -2.86
C LYS A 122 26.86 -9.41 -1.39
N GLU A 123 27.10 -8.42 -0.53
CA GLU A 123 27.20 -8.56 0.92
C GLU A 123 26.34 -7.47 1.58
N ILE A 124 25.72 -7.80 2.71
CA ILE A 124 25.01 -6.81 3.53
C ILE A 124 26.06 -6.04 4.34
N PRO A 125 26.13 -4.71 4.23
CA PRO A 125 26.99 -3.91 5.06
C PRO A 125 26.65 -4.05 6.55
N THR A 126 27.63 -3.87 7.44
CA THR A 126 27.40 -3.93 8.89
C THR A 126 27.28 -2.56 9.55
N PHE A 127 27.63 -1.49 8.84
CA PHE A 127 27.45 -0.13 9.33
C PHE A 127 26.12 0.43 8.88
N ILE A 128 25.42 1.10 9.79
CA ILE A 128 24.02 1.52 9.58
C ILE A 128 23.78 2.34 8.30
N GLU A 129 24.72 3.20 7.90
CA GLU A 129 24.60 3.99 6.67
C GLU A 129 24.57 3.10 5.42
N GLY A 130 25.40 2.05 5.39
CA GLY A 130 25.42 1.07 4.31
C GLY A 130 24.18 0.16 4.33
N GLU A 131 23.74 -0.26 5.52
CA GLU A 131 22.50 -1.06 5.65
C GLU A 131 21.26 -0.28 5.19
N LEU A 132 21.17 1.00 5.52
CA LEU A 132 20.09 1.87 5.02
C LEU A 132 20.03 1.84 3.50
N GLY A 133 21.15 2.00 2.80
CA GLY A 133 21.17 1.95 1.35
C GLY A 133 20.87 0.56 0.78
N TYR A 134 21.25 -0.50 1.50
CA TYR A 134 20.97 -1.89 1.07
C TYR A 134 19.47 -2.21 1.13
N TYR A 135 18.79 -1.79 2.20
CA TYR A 135 17.38 -2.09 2.44
C TYR A 135 16.40 -1.00 1.96
N CYS A 136 16.88 0.12 1.44
CA CYS A 136 16.06 1.24 1.01
C CYS A 136 15.85 1.26 -0.51
N LEU A 137 14.61 1.45 -0.94
CA LEU A 137 14.27 1.63 -2.36
C LEU A 137 14.62 3.04 -2.83
N ALA A 138 14.25 4.07 -2.06
CA ALA A 138 14.39 5.47 -2.47
C ALA A 138 14.41 6.43 -1.27
N SER A 139 14.98 7.62 -1.47
CA SER A 139 15.35 8.57 -0.40
C SER A 139 14.21 9.35 0.25
N GLU A 140 13.01 9.32 -0.32
CA GLU A 140 11.84 10.03 0.23
C GLU A 140 11.35 9.39 1.54
N THR A 141 11.71 8.14 1.78
CA THR A 141 11.25 7.38 2.95
C THR A 141 12.33 7.31 4.02
N SER A 142 12.30 8.24 4.97
CA SER A 142 13.19 8.22 6.14
C SER A 142 12.76 7.21 7.20
N ILE A 143 13.70 6.76 8.03
CA ILE A 143 13.43 6.08 9.30
C ILE A 143 13.62 7.07 10.45
N SER A 144 12.65 7.13 11.36
CA SER A 144 12.66 7.97 12.55
C SER A 144 12.22 7.17 13.77
N LYS A 145 12.27 7.80 14.96
CA LYS A 145 11.76 7.16 16.18
C LYS A 145 10.31 6.75 16.00
N GLY A 146 9.99 5.50 16.34
CA GLY A 146 8.62 4.97 16.28
C GLY A 146 8.21 4.43 14.90
N THR A 147 9.07 4.49 13.89
CA THR A 147 8.77 3.98 12.54
C THR A 147 8.45 2.49 12.56
N PHE A 148 9.26 1.66 13.23
CA PHE A 148 9.04 0.22 13.31
C PHE A 148 7.75 -0.12 14.05
N GLU A 149 7.51 0.52 15.19
CA GLU A 149 6.30 0.31 15.98
C GLU A 149 5.02 0.70 15.20
N ALA A 150 5.08 1.77 14.41
CA ALA A 150 3.98 2.14 13.53
C ALA A 150 3.78 1.12 12.40
N ALA A 151 4.87 0.60 11.81
CA ALA A 151 4.81 -0.42 10.76
C ALA A 151 4.19 -1.73 11.28
N ILE A 152 4.59 -2.20 12.45
CA ILE A 152 3.98 -3.38 13.10
C ILE A 152 2.51 -3.12 13.45
N SER A 153 2.17 -1.92 13.90
CA SER A 153 0.77 -1.55 14.15
C SER A 153 -0.06 -1.54 12.88
N SER A 154 0.50 -1.06 11.76
CA SER A 154 -0.15 -1.10 10.44
C SER A 154 -0.37 -2.55 9.98
N ALA A 155 0.63 -3.42 10.13
CA ALA A 155 0.50 -4.84 9.87
C ALA A 155 -0.60 -5.50 10.73
N SER A 156 -0.68 -5.14 12.01
CA SER A 156 -1.75 -5.61 12.91
C SER A 156 -3.14 -5.17 12.45
N VAL A 157 -3.28 -3.94 11.94
CA VAL A 157 -4.54 -3.44 11.34
C VAL A 157 -4.93 -4.28 10.14
N ALA A 158 -4.00 -4.54 9.21
CA ALA A 158 -4.22 -5.36 8.02
C ALA A 158 -4.59 -6.80 8.36
N LEU A 159 -3.81 -7.46 9.23
CA LEU A 159 -4.05 -8.85 9.64
C LEU A 159 -5.36 -9.03 10.43
N THR A 160 -5.73 -8.05 11.29
CA THR A 160 -7.02 -8.08 11.97
C THR A 160 -8.17 -8.00 10.97
N GLY A 161 -8.07 -7.15 9.96
CA GLY A 161 -9.05 -7.07 8.89
C GLY A 161 -9.13 -8.36 8.08
N ALA A 162 -7.99 -8.94 7.70
CA ALA A 162 -7.92 -10.21 6.98
C ALA A 162 -8.58 -11.35 7.76
N LYS A 163 -8.33 -11.42 9.06
CA LYS A 163 -8.98 -12.39 9.94
C LYS A 163 -10.51 -12.25 9.92
N ILE A 164 -11.03 -11.03 10.08
CA ILE A 164 -12.48 -10.80 10.08
C ILE A 164 -13.09 -11.14 8.71
N VAL A 165 -12.43 -10.79 7.60
CA VAL A 165 -12.88 -11.17 6.25
C VAL A 165 -12.95 -12.68 6.10
N SER A 166 -11.93 -13.43 6.56
CA SER A 166 -11.92 -14.90 6.51
C SER A 166 -13.05 -15.53 7.32
N GLU A 167 -13.39 -14.95 8.47
CA GLU A 167 -14.42 -15.47 9.38
C GLU A 167 -15.85 -15.10 8.94
N THR A 168 -16.04 -13.96 8.26
CA THR A 168 -17.39 -13.41 8.00
C THR A 168 -17.74 -13.27 6.53
N SER A 169 -16.75 -13.33 5.64
CA SER A 169 -16.87 -13.01 4.21
C SER A 169 -17.36 -11.57 3.92
N ASN A 170 -17.39 -10.69 4.91
CA ASN A 170 -17.77 -9.29 4.77
C ASN A 170 -16.58 -8.46 4.24
N ALA A 171 -16.88 -7.34 3.60
CA ALA A 171 -15.87 -6.35 3.28
C ALA A 171 -15.42 -5.59 4.54
N ILE A 172 -14.10 -5.47 4.72
CA ILE A 172 -13.47 -4.77 5.86
C ILE A 172 -12.51 -3.70 5.32
N PHE A 173 -12.51 -2.53 5.96
CA PHE A 173 -11.53 -1.49 5.70
C PHE A 173 -10.45 -1.49 6.79
N SER A 174 -9.26 -1.94 6.45
CA SER A 174 -8.06 -1.82 7.27
C SER A 174 -7.37 -0.50 6.93
N LEU A 175 -7.63 0.53 7.73
CA LEU A 175 -7.03 1.85 7.53
C LEU A 175 -5.58 1.83 8.02
N SER A 176 -4.75 1.23 7.18
CA SER A 176 -3.33 0.95 7.46
C SER A 176 -2.47 2.19 7.21
N ARG A 177 -1.64 2.55 8.20
CA ARG A 177 -0.58 3.54 8.07
C ARG A 177 0.58 3.20 9.02
N PRO A 178 1.82 3.13 8.49
CA PRO A 178 2.31 3.37 7.12
C PRO A 178 1.65 2.48 6.06
N PRO A 179 1.65 2.92 4.76
CA PRO A 179 1.21 2.09 3.65
C PRO A 179 2.15 0.90 3.42
N GLY A 180 1.87 0.03 2.42
CA GLY A 180 2.60 -1.22 2.30
C GLY A 180 3.07 -1.61 0.91
N HIS A 181 2.42 -1.21 -0.18
CA HIS A 181 2.57 -1.82 -1.50
C HIS A 181 3.96 -1.67 -2.16
N HIS A 182 4.76 -0.69 -1.74
CA HIS A 182 6.14 -0.54 -2.21
C HIS A 182 7.16 -1.38 -1.43
N ALA A 183 6.82 -1.87 -0.22
CA ALA A 183 7.72 -2.73 0.54
C ALA A 183 7.84 -4.11 -0.12
N SER A 184 9.06 -4.46 -0.58
CA SER A 184 9.37 -5.75 -1.17
C SER A 184 9.79 -6.78 -0.11
N LYS A 185 10.27 -7.95 -0.53
CA LYS A 185 10.76 -8.98 0.40
C LYS A 185 11.78 -8.43 1.41
N ASN A 186 12.63 -7.51 0.98
CA ASN A 186 13.73 -6.98 1.79
C ASN A 186 14.07 -5.51 1.53
N GLN A 187 13.12 -4.70 1.04
CA GLN A 187 13.34 -3.26 0.87
C GLN A 187 12.12 -2.46 1.31
N TYR A 188 12.39 -1.33 1.99
CA TYR A 188 11.41 -0.29 2.32
C TYR A 188 11.56 0.90 1.37
N GLY A 189 10.51 1.66 1.17
CA GLY A 189 10.49 2.87 0.34
C GLY A 189 9.07 3.21 -0.10
N GLY A 190 8.86 4.34 -0.78
CA GLY A 190 7.52 4.79 -1.13
C GLY A 190 6.60 4.91 0.09
N TYR A 191 7.16 5.34 1.22
CA TYR A 191 6.52 5.42 2.54
C TYR A 191 6.21 4.06 3.19
N CYS A 192 6.51 2.94 2.56
CA CYS A 192 6.14 1.58 2.95
C CYS A 192 7.29 0.84 3.65
N PHE A 193 6.99 0.07 4.70
CA PHE A 193 7.95 -0.72 5.49
C PHE A 193 7.59 -2.19 5.56
N ILE A 194 6.31 -2.52 5.75
CA ILE A 194 5.76 -3.88 5.72
C ILE A 194 4.64 -3.88 4.68
N ASN A 195 4.61 -4.88 3.82
CA ASN A 195 3.60 -4.98 2.77
C ASN A 195 2.28 -5.52 3.33
N ASN A 196 1.39 -4.61 3.69
CA ASN A 196 0.10 -4.90 4.30
C ASN A 196 -0.78 -5.80 3.43
N ALA A 197 -0.78 -5.59 2.11
CA ALA A 197 -1.52 -6.42 1.16
C ALA A 197 -0.92 -7.83 1.09
N ALA A 198 0.41 -7.96 1.04
CA ALA A 198 1.07 -9.23 0.91
C ALA A 198 0.92 -10.12 2.16
N ILE A 199 1.09 -9.56 3.36
CA ILE A 199 0.87 -10.31 4.61
C ILE A 199 -0.59 -10.75 4.76
N SER A 200 -1.53 -9.93 4.28
CA SER A 200 -2.96 -10.27 4.29
C SER A 200 -3.27 -11.40 3.28
N ALA A 201 -2.64 -11.40 2.10
CA ALA A 201 -2.76 -12.48 1.13
C ALA A 201 -2.23 -13.80 1.70
N GLN A 202 -1.06 -13.75 2.35
CA GLN A 202 -0.49 -14.93 3.02
C GLN A 202 -1.42 -15.43 4.13
N TYR A 203 -2.01 -14.52 4.91
CA TYR A 203 -3.01 -14.90 5.93
C TYR A 203 -4.19 -15.66 5.31
N PHE A 204 -4.77 -15.18 4.21
CA PHE A 204 -5.88 -15.87 3.54
C PHE A 204 -5.48 -17.27 3.08
N LEU A 205 -4.29 -17.42 2.47
CA LEU A 205 -3.78 -18.72 2.01
C LEU A 205 -3.56 -19.69 3.17
N ASP A 206 -2.96 -19.23 4.26
CA ASP A 206 -2.72 -20.04 5.47
C ASP A 206 -4.03 -20.47 6.15
N ASN A 207 -5.14 -19.75 5.90
CA ASN A 207 -6.47 -20.04 6.46
C ASN A 207 -7.45 -20.62 5.42
N GLY A 208 -6.94 -21.26 4.37
CA GLY A 208 -7.70 -22.14 3.50
C GLY A 208 -8.12 -21.58 2.14
N ALA A 209 -7.84 -20.31 1.84
CA ALA A 209 -7.94 -19.80 0.49
C ALA A 209 -6.90 -20.51 -0.40
N LYS A 210 -7.29 -20.85 -1.61
CA LYS A 210 -6.39 -21.47 -2.59
C LYS A 210 -5.78 -20.44 -3.52
N ARG A 211 -6.51 -19.35 -3.77
CA ARG A 211 -6.13 -18.28 -4.71
C ARG A 211 -6.60 -16.94 -4.18
N VAL A 212 -5.70 -15.98 -4.13
CA VAL A 212 -5.98 -14.61 -3.68
C VAL A 212 -5.66 -13.63 -4.81
N ALA A 213 -6.56 -12.70 -5.10
CA ALA A 213 -6.28 -11.59 -6.00
C ALA A 213 -5.92 -10.35 -5.19
N ILE A 214 -4.86 -9.65 -5.59
CA ILE A 214 -4.52 -8.31 -5.10
C ILE A 214 -4.72 -7.34 -6.26
N LEU A 215 -5.68 -6.43 -6.12
CA LEU A 215 -5.93 -5.34 -7.05
C LEU A 215 -5.41 -4.06 -6.43
N ASP A 216 -4.39 -3.48 -7.05
CA ASP A 216 -3.78 -2.23 -6.63
C ASP A 216 -4.32 -1.09 -7.51
N VAL A 217 -4.96 -0.11 -6.87
CA VAL A 217 -5.57 1.05 -7.54
C VAL A 217 -4.91 2.37 -7.16
N ASP A 218 -3.79 2.30 -6.43
CA ASP A 218 -2.90 3.43 -6.21
C ASP A 218 -2.36 3.96 -7.55
N PHE A 219 -2.05 5.27 -7.60
CA PHE A 219 -1.42 5.85 -8.77
C PHE A 219 -0.03 5.26 -9.04
N HIS A 220 0.71 4.93 -7.98
CA HIS A 220 2.05 4.37 -8.08
C HIS A 220 1.99 2.85 -8.23
N HIS A 221 2.88 2.29 -9.03
CA HIS A 221 2.99 0.85 -9.16
C HIS A 221 3.34 0.18 -7.82
N GLY A 222 2.61 -0.86 -7.44
CA GLY A 222 2.88 -1.66 -6.24
C GLY A 222 4.07 -2.60 -6.42
N ASN A 223 5.26 -2.04 -6.66
CA ASN A 223 6.47 -2.79 -6.99
C ASN A 223 6.87 -3.82 -5.93
N GLY A 224 6.61 -3.53 -4.66
CA GLY A 224 6.89 -4.47 -3.58
C GLY A 224 5.97 -5.68 -3.61
N THR A 225 4.69 -5.46 -3.89
CA THR A 225 3.73 -6.57 -4.06
C THR A 225 4.07 -7.42 -5.27
N GLN A 226 4.43 -6.80 -6.40
CA GLN A 226 4.92 -7.52 -7.58
C GLN A 226 6.15 -8.37 -7.25
N ASP A 227 7.17 -7.81 -6.59
CA ASP A 227 8.40 -8.53 -6.22
C ASP A 227 8.12 -9.76 -5.35
N ILE A 228 7.21 -9.62 -4.38
CA ILE A 228 6.87 -10.69 -3.44
C ILE A 228 6.20 -11.87 -4.15
N PHE A 229 5.31 -11.63 -5.10
CA PHE A 229 4.49 -12.66 -5.73
C PHE A 229 4.90 -13.00 -7.16
N TYR A 230 6.01 -12.48 -7.66
CA TYR A 230 6.39 -12.57 -9.07
C TYR A 230 6.59 -14.01 -9.58
N ASP A 231 6.97 -14.92 -8.68
CA ASP A 231 7.21 -16.34 -8.95
C ASP A 231 6.11 -17.27 -8.37
N ARG A 232 4.95 -16.70 -7.97
CA ARG A 232 3.85 -17.43 -7.32
C ARG A 232 2.59 -17.44 -8.16
N SER A 233 1.93 -18.62 -8.26
CA SER A 233 0.66 -18.80 -8.98
C SER A 233 -0.59 -18.82 -8.09
N ASP A 234 -0.42 -18.81 -6.77
CA ASP A 234 -1.51 -18.79 -5.79
C ASP A 234 -2.00 -17.36 -5.47
N VAL A 235 -1.21 -16.34 -5.87
CA VAL A 235 -1.59 -14.93 -5.78
C VAL A 235 -1.52 -14.28 -7.16
N MET A 236 -2.62 -13.69 -7.61
CA MET A 236 -2.64 -12.85 -8.81
C MET A 236 -2.50 -11.38 -8.39
N PHE A 237 -1.51 -10.68 -8.93
CA PHE A 237 -1.32 -9.27 -8.73
C PHE A 237 -1.71 -8.46 -9.98
N LEU A 238 -2.52 -7.43 -9.78
CA LEU A 238 -2.98 -6.53 -10.84
C LEU A 238 -2.81 -5.08 -10.35
N SER A 239 -2.09 -4.24 -11.11
CA SER A 239 -1.83 -2.86 -10.72
C SER A 239 -2.19 -1.87 -11.83
N LEU A 240 -3.01 -0.86 -11.47
CA LEU A 240 -3.49 0.20 -12.36
C LEU A 240 -2.78 1.51 -12.01
N HIS A 241 -1.72 1.87 -12.72
CA HIS A 241 -0.78 2.90 -12.27
C HIS A 241 -0.28 3.81 -13.40
N GLY A 242 0.40 4.88 -13.02
CA GLY A 242 1.11 5.76 -13.95
C GLY A 242 2.25 5.04 -14.67
N ASP A 243 2.42 5.28 -15.99
CA ASP A 243 3.49 4.66 -16.77
C ASP A 243 4.86 4.90 -16.07
N PRO A 244 5.63 3.84 -15.76
CA PRO A 244 6.93 3.96 -15.09
C PRO A 244 7.94 4.87 -15.82
N LYS A 245 7.75 5.12 -17.12
CA LYS A 245 8.55 6.10 -17.84
C LYS A 245 8.41 7.51 -17.29
N ASP A 246 7.25 7.81 -16.70
CA ASP A 246 6.89 9.15 -16.21
C ASP A 246 6.66 9.18 -14.69
N ALA A 247 6.42 8.02 -14.05
CA ALA A 247 6.04 7.89 -12.66
C ALA A 247 6.99 7.02 -11.84
N PHE A 248 7.12 7.32 -10.53
CA PHE A 248 7.77 6.43 -9.57
C PHE A 248 7.10 5.04 -9.56
N PRO A 249 7.82 3.91 -9.44
CA PRO A 249 9.25 3.79 -9.14
C PRO A 249 10.18 3.73 -10.37
N HIS A 250 9.72 4.03 -11.56
CA HIS A 250 10.43 4.12 -12.84
C HIS A 250 10.99 2.81 -13.39
N PHE A 251 11.42 1.88 -12.56
CA PHE A 251 12.18 0.68 -12.98
C PHE A 251 11.40 -0.62 -12.91
N LEU A 252 10.12 -0.58 -12.48
CA LEU A 252 9.16 -1.68 -12.46
C LEU A 252 7.75 -1.17 -12.77
N GLY A 253 6.88 -2.07 -13.23
CA GLY A 253 5.50 -1.76 -13.58
C GLY A 253 5.23 -1.71 -15.08
N TYR A 254 6.12 -2.30 -15.90
CA TYR A 254 5.92 -2.36 -17.34
C TYR A 254 4.93 -3.48 -17.71
N GLU A 255 4.15 -3.28 -18.78
CA GLU A 255 3.11 -4.20 -19.24
C GLU A 255 3.64 -5.61 -19.55
N ASN A 256 4.90 -5.72 -19.98
CA ASN A 256 5.53 -7.00 -20.31
C ASN A 256 6.09 -7.77 -19.11
N GLU A 257 5.94 -7.27 -17.90
CA GLU A 257 6.28 -7.96 -16.66
C GLU A 257 5.11 -8.82 -16.21
N THR A 258 5.08 -10.10 -16.64
CA THR A 258 3.93 -11.00 -16.49
C THR A 258 4.09 -12.06 -15.40
N GLY A 259 5.19 -12.05 -14.67
CA GLY A 259 5.58 -13.06 -13.70
C GLY A 259 6.79 -13.87 -14.15
N ALA A 260 7.22 -14.83 -13.34
CA ALA A 260 8.32 -15.76 -13.64
C ALA A 260 8.06 -17.14 -13.03
N GLY A 261 8.62 -18.18 -13.63
CA GLY A 261 8.47 -19.55 -13.12
C GLY A 261 6.99 -19.95 -13.00
N ASP A 262 6.59 -20.42 -11.81
CA ASP A 262 5.18 -20.79 -11.55
C ASP A 262 4.24 -19.58 -11.55
N GLY A 263 4.76 -18.36 -11.36
CA GLY A 263 4.02 -17.10 -11.36
C GLY A 263 3.83 -16.47 -12.75
N ASP A 264 4.36 -17.08 -13.83
CA ASP A 264 4.18 -16.54 -15.17
C ASP A 264 2.69 -16.53 -15.57
N GLY A 265 2.19 -15.35 -16.00
CA GLY A 265 0.79 -15.11 -16.31
C GLY A 265 -0.09 -14.75 -15.11
N TYR A 266 0.51 -14.50 -13.92
CA TYR A 266 -0.23 -14.08 -12.71
C TYR A 266 0.10 -12.66 -12.24
N ASN A 267 0.97 -11.93 -12.95
CA ASN A 267 1.25 -10.52 -12.75
C ASN A 267 0.72 -9.71 -13.93
N PHE A 268 -0.07 -8.65 -13.65
CA PHE A 268 -0.67 -7.80 -14.70
C PHE A 268 -0.49 -6.33 -14.36
N ASN A 269 0.27 -5.65 -15.18
CA ASN A 269 0.50 -4.21 -15.09
C ASN A 269 -0.32 -3.47 -16.15
N PHE A 270 -1.00 -2.40 -15.73
CA PHE A 270 -1.78 -1.49 -16.57
C PHE A 270 -1.19 -0.09 -16.47
N PRO A 271 0.00 0.15 -17.07
CA PRO A 271 0.62 1.47 -17.06
C PRO A 271 -0.19 2.46 -17.91
N MET A 272 -0.43 3.65 -17.40
CA MET A 272 -1.23 4.66 -18.06
C MET A 272 -0.49 6.00 -18.17
N PRO A 273 -0.62 6.71 -19.30
CA PRO A 273 0.12 7.95 -19.55
C PRO A 273 -0.37 9.12 -18.68
N PRO A 274 0.41 10.23 -18.61
CA PRO A 274 -0.02 11.47 -17.98
C PRO A 274 -1.39 11.95 -18.49
N ASN A 275 -2.17 12.55 -17.61
CA ASN A 275 -3.51 13.05 -17.84
C ASN A 275 -4.57 11.98 -18.16
N THR A 276 -4.33 10.73 -17.77
CA THR A 276 -5.32 9.66 -17.88
C THR A 276 -6.63 10.05 -17.20
N SER A 277 -7.71 9.97 -17.97
CA SER A 277 -9.08 10.22 -17.52
C SER A 277 -9.68 8.97 -16.88
N TYR A 278 -10.78 9.15 -16.13
CA TYR A 278 -11.51 8.02 -15.57
C TYR A 278 -11.99 7.03 -16.64
N GLY A 279 -12.36 7.48 -17.83
CA GLY A 279 -12.79 6.60 -18.92
C GLY A 279 -11.70 5.57 -19.31
N SER A 280 -10.45 6.01 -19.47
CA SER A 280 -9.32 5.12 -19.76
C SER A 280 -8.99 4.25 -18.54
N TRP A 281 -8.95 4.85 -17.36
CA TRP A 281 -8.67 4.15 -16.11
C TRP A 281 -9.71 3.05 -15.81
N SER A 282 -11.00 3.35 -15.99
CA SER A 282 -12.06 2.36 -15.76
C SER A 282 -12.08 1.23 -16.79
N SER A 283 -11.53 1.47 -17.99
CA SER A 283 -11.33 0.40 -18.99
C SER A 283 -10.28 -0.60 -18.51
N ALA A 284 -9.16 -0.13 -17.96
CA ALA A 284 -8.16 -0.99 -17.33
C ALA A 284 -8.74 -1.75 -16.13
N LEU A 285 -9.56 -1.10 -15.29
CA LEU A 285 -10.27 -1.78 -14.20
C LEU A 285 -11.18 -2.91 -14.71
N ASN A 286 -11.89 -2.71 -15.83
CA ASN A 286 -12.73 -3.76 -16.41
C ASN A 286 -11.90 -4.96 -16.88
N GLU A 287 -10.75 -4.75 -17.48
CA GLU A 287 -9.85 -5.85 -17.87
C GLU A 287 -9.29 -6.57 -16.64
N ALA A 288 -8.86 -5.83 -15.61
CA ALA A 288 -8.41 -6.40 -14.35
C ALA A 288 -9.50 -7.27 -13.69
N THR A 289 -10.76 -6.79 -13.66
CA THR A 289 -11.86 -7.56 -13.06
C THR A 289 -12.19 -8.84 -13.82
N LYS A 290 -12.04 -8.86 -15.16
CA LYS A 290 -12.19 -10.10 -15.95
C LYS A 290 -11.10 -11.12 -15.58
N LYS A 291 -9.84 -10.68 -15.47
CA LYS A 291 -8.73 -11.56 -15.06
C LYS A 291 -8.94 -12.14 -13.66
N ILE A 292 -9.43 -11.35 -12.70
CA ILE A 292 -9.78 -11.82 -11.35
C ILE A 292 -10.87 -12.91 -11.44
N ALA A 293 -11.90 -12.73 -12.28
CA ALA A 293 -12.96 -13.71 -12.45
C ALA A 293 -12.43 -15.01 -13.10
N GLU A 294 -11.57 -14.92 -14.11
CA GLU A 294 -10.93 -16.07 -14.78
C GLU A 294 -10.01 -16.83 -13.82
N PHE A 295 -9.29 -16.12 -12.95
CA PHE A 295 -8.42 -16.68 -11.91
C PHE A 295 -9.23 -17.44 -10.86
N ARG A 296 -10.51 -17.12 -10.68
CA ARG A 296 -11.39 -17.71 -9.65
C ARG A 296 -10.82 -17.54 -8.25
N ALA A 297 -10.46 -16.33 -7.91
CA ALA A 297 -9.96 -16.00 -6.58
C ALA A 297 -10.99 -16.29 -5.49
N ASP A 298 -10.53 -16.75 -4.33
CA ASP A 298 -11.37 -17.02 -3.15
C ASP A 298 -11.56 -15.74 -2.32
N ALA A 299 -10.61 -14.80 -2.40
CA ALA A 299 -10.66 -13.50 -1.73
C ALA A 299 -9.99 -12.42 -2.58
N LEU A 300 -10.40 -11.17 -2.36
CA LEU A 300 -9.83 -9.97 -2.97
C LEU A 300 -9.19 -9.09 -1.90
N ILE A 301 -7.99 -8.63 -2.16
CA ILE A 301 -7.36 -7.53 -1.43
C ILE A 301 -7.32 -6.33 -2.38
N LEU A 302 -7.85 -5.20 -1.93
CA LEU A 302 -7.72 -3.94 -2.62
C LEU A 302 -6.66 -3.10 -1.93
N SER A 303 -5.51 -2.93 -2.58
CA SER A 303 -4.50 -1.95 -2.19
C SER A 303 -5.01 -0.58 -2.63
N LEU A 304 -5.48 0.22 -1.66
CA LEU A 304 -6.31 1.39 -1.91
C LEU A 304 -5.49 2.68 -1.81
N GLY A 305 -5.00 3.18 -2.94
CA GLY A 305 -4.57 4.56 -3.10
C GLY A 305 -5.69 5.44 -3.67
N VAL A 306 -5.76 6.68 -3.23
CA VAL A 306 -6.68 7.70 -3.76
C VAL A 306 -5.94 8.88 -4.41
N ASP A 307 -4.65 8.73 -4.58
CA ASP A 307 -3.73 9.67 -5.23
C ASP A 307 -3.93 9.78 -6.75
N THR A 308 -4.73 8.89 -7.35
CA THR A 308 -5.26 9.04 -8.72
C THR A 308 -6.15 10.29 -8.88
N PHE A 309 -6.50 10.99 -7.77
CA PHE A 309 -7.30 12.20 -7.78
C PHE A 309 -6.59 13.36 -8.49
N LYS A 310 -7.32 14.10 -9.34
CA LYS A 310 -6.78 15.14 -10.23
C LYS A 310 -5.97 16.27 -9.58
N ASN A 311 -6.12 16.49 -8.29
CA ASN A 311 -5.41 17.51 -7.53
C ASN A 311 -4.41 16.93 -6.53
N ASP A 312 -4.10 15.65 -6.64
CA ASP A 312 -3.04 15.06 -5.85
C ASP A 312 -1.68 15.67 -6.23
N PRO A 313 -0.83 16.04 -5.26
CA PRO A 313 0.43 16.75 -5.54
C PRO A 313 1.53 15.84 -6.14
N ILE A 314 1.41 14.51 -5.99
CA ILE A 314 2.44 13.55 -6.45
C ILE A 314 1.95 12.63 -7.56
N SER A 315 0.79 12.91 -8.15
CA SER A 315 0.24 12.15 -9.28
C SER A 315 -0.15 13.07 -10.46
N PHE A 316 -0.44 12.46 -11.59
CA PHE A 316 -0.84 13.19 -12.79
C PHE A 316 -2.13 12.66 -13.44
N PHE A 317 -2.85 11.76 -12.78
CA PHE A 317 -4.16 11.31 -13.25
C PHE A 317 -5.24 12.37 -13.03
N LYS A 318 -6.40 12.20 -13.67
CA LYS A 318 -7.46 13.21 -13.70
C LYS A 318 -8.81 12.69 -13.21
N LEU A 319 -8.78 11.79 -12.21
CA LEU A 319 -9.99 11.28 -11.59
C LEU A 319 -10.63 12.34 -10.69
N ASN A 320 -11.96 12.40 -10.72
CA ASN A 320 -12.77 13.25 -9.85
C ASN A 320 -13.37 12.44 -8.69
N SER A 321 -13.95 13.11 -7.73
CA SER A 321 -14.54 12.46 -6.55
C SER A 321 -15.67 11.49 -6.89
N GLU A 322 -16.48 11.82 -7.90
CA GLU A 322 -17.58 10.98 -8.37
C GLU A 322 -17.08 9.67 -9.00
N ASP A 323 -15.87 9.69 -9.57
CA ASP A 323 -15.24 8.52 -10.21
C ASP A 323 -14.92 7.43 -9.17
N PHE A 324 -14.51 7.83 -7.96
CA PHE A 324 -14.28 6.88 -6.86
C PHE A 324 -15.56 6.17 -6.40
N ILE A 325 -16.72 6.82 -6.53
CA ILE A 325 -18.01 6.18 -6.24
C ILE A 325 -18.32 5.09 -7.28
N ASP A 326 -18.08 5.37 -8.56
CA ASP A 326 -18.26 4.37 -9.62
C ASP A 326 -17.23 3.23 -9.49
N MET A 327 -15.98 3.54 -9.19
CA MET A 327 -14.94 2.55 -8.86
C MET A 327 -15.41 1.61 -7.76
N GLY A 328 -15.90 2.14 -6.64
CA GLY A 328 -16.42 1.32 -5.54
C GLY A 328 -17.59 0.42 -5.94
N LYS A 329 -18.51 0.91 -6.81
CA LYS A 329 -19.60 0.10 -7.35
C LYS A 329 -19.10 -1.06 -8.20
N ARG A 330 -18.08 -0.83 -9.06
CA ARG A 330 -17.47 -1.87 -9.92
C ARG A 330 -16.75 -2.92 -9.09
N ILE A 331 -15.97 -2.50 -8.08
CA ILE A 331 -15.27 -3.40 -7.15
C ILE A 331 -16.27 -4.25 -6.38
N LYS A 332 -17.34 -3.66 -5.85
CA LYS A 332 -18.45 -4.40 -5.22
C LYS A 332 -19.06 -5.44 -6.16
N GLY A 333 -19.09 -5.16 -7.47
CA GLY A 333 -19.59 -6.06 -8.51
C GLY A 333 -18.77 -7.34 -8.67
N ILE A 334 -17.53 -7.41 -8.17
CA ILE A 334 -16.67 -8.61 -8.19
C ILE A 334 -17.22 -9.69 -7.27
N LYS A 335 -17.92 -9.32 -6.19
CA LYS A 335 -18.62 -10.22 -5.26
C LYS A 335 -17.72 -11.24 -4.55
N LEU A 336 -16.50 -10.87 -4.24
CA LEU A 336 -15.59 -11.65 -3.40
C LEU A 336 -15.54 -11.10 -1.97
N PRO A 337 -15.22 -11.93 -0.97
CA PRO A 337 -14.77 -11.44 0.33
C PRO A 337 -13.61 -10.46 0.11
N THR A 338 -13.73 -9.20 0.59
CA THR A 338 -12.81 -8.14 0.19
C THR A 338 -12.20 -7.44 1.40
N LEU A 339 -10.88 -7.37 1.42
CA LEU A 339 -10.12 -6.54 2.35
C LEU A 339 -9.61 -5.30 1.63
N PHE A 340 -9.90 -4.11 2.16
CA PHE A 340 -9.30 -2.84 1.74
C PHE A 340 -8.13 -2.53 2.69
N VAL A 341 -6.95 -2.25 2.15
CA VAL A 341 -5.72 -1.90 2.90
C VAL A 341 -5.09 -0.63 2.38
#